data_557fe0954add102d8dfbeed76150e54f
#
_entry.id   557fe0954add102d8dfbeed76150e54f
#
_cell.length_a   1.000
_cell.length_b   1.000
_cell.length_c   1.000
_cell.angle_alpha   90.00
_cell.angle_beta   90.00
_cell.angle_gamma   90.00
#
_symmetry.space_group_name_H-M   'P 1'
#
loop_
_entity.id
_entity.type
_entity.pdbx_description
1 polymer ?
#
loop_
_entity_poly.entity_id
_entity_poly.type
_entity_poly.pdbx_seq_one_letter_code
_entity_poly.pdbx_strand_id
1 'polypeptide(L)'
;MGKWKRWIVLAVMLALAVSLSACGFGGVTADDAVTYVQGELDAAYRGQYNEDYLELMDMTAEEASETHIQNVSAEALYLLSYIGVYDTESMPEDVITYAEDLIEQIYAKSNYTVNSATLMKSGDYTVDITVYPIDIIQQLAELDETAYVWDEITAGYTAEQITAMSDEEYNALDAQYASAMLALLEGLIPNLGYETEQSVVLKLELNDNVYTAVDTDFANLDLMMIDYTGAYA
;
A
#
# COMPACT_ATOMS: atom_id res chain seq x y z
N MET A 1 12.50 -15.40 2.43
CA MET A 1 11.23 -15.09 3.14
C MET A 1 10.08 -15.22 2.15
N GLY A 2 9.04 -15.96 2.52
CA GLY A 2 8.17 -16.58 1.52
C GLY A 2 7.17 -15.61 0.88
N LYS A 3 6.99 -15.79 -0.40
CA LYS A 3 5.94 -15.19 -1.24
C LYS A 3 4.52 -15.26 -0.61
N TRP A 4 4.34 -16.05 0.42
CA TRP A 4 3.05 -16.27 1.08
C TRP A 4 2.60 -15.11 1.97
N LYS A 5 3.52 -14.38 2.63
CA LYS A 5 3.17 -13.19 3.44
C LYS A 5 2.68 -12.00 2.58
N ARG A 6 3.23 -11.84 1.36
CA ARG A 6 2.75 -10.82 0.38
C ARG A 6 1.29 -11.08 -0.06
N TRP A 7 0.85 -12.34 -0.09
CA TRP A 7 -0.52 -12.71 -0.47
C TRP A 7 -1.56 -12.34 0.60
N ILE A 8 -1.17 -12.22 1.86
CA ILE A 8 -2.08 -11.83 2.95
C ILE A 8 -2.36 -10.33 2.89
N VAL A 9 -1.35 -9.50 2.60
CA VAL A 9 -1.51 -8.05 2.39
C VAL A 9 -2.35 -7.77 1.14
N LEU A 10 -2.09 -8.49 0.05
CA LEU A 10 -2.88 -8.44 -1.18
C LEU A 10 -4.34 -8.94 -1.01
N ALA A 11 -4.58 -9.88 -0.08
CA ALA A 11 -5.92 -10.42 0.17
C ALA A 11 -6.85 -9.42 0.88
N VAL A 12 -6.33 -8.41 1.56
CA VAL A 12 -7.16 -7.38 2.21
C VAL A 12 -7.70 -6.39 1.18
N MET A 13 -6.94 -6.03 0.15
CA MET A 13 -7.45 -5.23 -0.98
C MET A 13 -8.46 -5.98 -1.87
N LEU A 14 -8.41 -7.31 -1.86
CA LEU A 14 -9.31 -8.19 -2.62
C LEU A 14 -10.72 -8.33 -2.03
N ALA A 15 -10.96 -7.87 -0.80
CA ALA A 15 -12.27 -8.04 -0.16
C ALA A 15 -13.33 -7.03 -0.65
N LEU A 16 -12.94 -6.03 -1.42
CA LEU A 16 -13.86 -5.08 -2.04
C LEU A 16 -13.99 -5.38 -3.54
N ALA A 17 -14.57 -6.52 -3.87
CA ALA A 17 -15.26 -6.68 -5.16
C ALA A 17 -16.48 -5.74 -5.16
N VAL A 18 -16.24 -4.44 -5.07
CA VAL A 18 -17.29 -3.45 -5.25
C VAL A 18 -17.56 -3.40 -6.74
N SER A 19 -18.78 -3.69 -7.07
CA SER A 19 -19.20 -3.98 -8.42
C SER A 19 -19.91 -2.78 -9.00
N LEU A 20 -19.36 -2.21 -10.08
CA LEU A 20 -20.10 -1.27 -10.94
C LEU A 20 -21.33 -1.98 -11.50
N SER A 21 -22.49 -1.75 -10.90
CA SER A 21 -23.75 -2.30 -11.42
C SER A 21 -24.21 -1.48 -12.60
N ALA A 22 -24.31 -2.09 -13.79
CA ALA A 22 -24.92 -1.51 -14.96
C ALA A 22 -26.46 -1.36 -14.80
N CYS A 23 -26.93 -0.92 -13.63
CA CYS A 23 -28.35 -0.72 -13.33
C CYS A 23 -28.87 0.66 -13.78
N GLY A 24 -28.65 1.03 -15.04
CA GLY A 24 -29.26 2.18 -15.67
C GLY A 24 -29.46 1.95 -17.18
N PHE A 25 -30.44 2.57 -17.77
CA PHE A 25 -30.83 2.45 -19.19
C PHE A 25 -29.73 2.84 -20.21
N GLY A 26 -28.49 3.13 -19.75
CA GLY A 26 -27.36 3.59 -20.58
C GLY A 26 -26.12 2.68 -20.56
N GLY A 27 -26.01 1.72 -19.65
CA GLY A 27 -24.76 0.95 -19.43
C GLY A 27 -23.64 1.81 -18.80
N VAL A 28 -22.56 1.18 -18.31
CA VAL A 28 -21.35 1.88 -17.82
C VAL A 28 -20.62 2.51 -19.00
N THR A 29 -20.20 3.76 -18.86
CA THR A 29 -19.43 4.51 -19.85
C THR A 29 -17.93 4.45 -19.59
N ALA A 30 -17.12 4.92 -20.55
CA ALA A 30 -15.68 5.05 -20.32
C ALA A 30 -15.34 6.05 -19.20
N ASP A 31 -16.16 7.12 -19.06
CA ASP A 31 -16.01 8.11 -18.00
C ASP A 31 -16.33 7.49 -16.62
N ASP A 32 -17.35 6.63 -16.52
CA ASP A 32 -17.66 5.90 -15.29
C ASP A 32 -16.51 4.94 -14.91
N ALA A 33 -15.89 4.28 -15.88
CA ALA A 33 -14.74 3.42 -15.64
C ALA A 33 -13.53 4.22 -15.14
N VAL A 34 -13.29 5.42 -15.65
CA VAL A 34 -12.25 6.33 -15.14
C VAL A 34 -12.60 6.80 -13.74
N THR A 35 -13.85 7.23 -13.49
CA THR A 35 -14.31 7.69 -12.17
C THR A 35 -14.17 6.59 -11.13
N TYR A 36 -14.52 5.35 -11.48
CA TYR A 36 -14.37 4.19 -10.62
C TYR A 36 -12.90 3.98 -10.22
N VAL A 37 -12.00 3.84 -11.21
CA VAL A 37 -10.58 3.56 -10.92
C VAL A 37 -9.92 4.72 -10.19
N GLN A 38 -10.22 5.97 -10.56
CA GLN A 38 -9.70 7.14 -9.85
C GLN A 38 -10.18 7.16 -8.39
N GLY A 39 -11.46 6.88 -8.16
CA GLY A 39 -12.05 6.84 -6.82
C GLY A 39 -11.45 5.73 -5.95
N GLU A 40 -11.25 4.52 -6.51
CA GLU A 40 -10.58 3.40 -5.83
C GLU A 40 -9.16 3.77 -5.39
N LEU A 41 -8.37 4.39 -6.28
CA LEU A 41 -7.00 4.81 -5.97
C LEU A 41 -6.97 5.94 -4.93
N ASP A 42 -7.85 6.94 -5.08
CA ASP A 42 -7.94 8.06 -4.14
C ASP A 42 -8.40 7.57 -2.75
N ALA A 43 -9.35 6.64 -2.71
CA ALA A 43 -9.81 6.01 -1.48
C ALA A 43 -8.69 5.18 -0.83
N ALA A 44 -8.06 4.28 -1.59
CA ALA A 44 -7.05 3.37 -1.06
C ALA A 44 -5.82 4.10 -0.51
N TYR A 45 -5.27 5.06 -1.28
CA TYR A 45 -3.98 5.68 -0.95
C TYR A 45 -4.11 7.05 -0.28
N ARG A 46 -5.08 7.87 -0.67
CA ARG A 46 -5.17 9.26 -0.17
C ARG A 46 -6.25 9.45 0.91
N GLY A 47 -7.08 8.43 1.14
CA GLY A 47 -8.26 8.57 2.01
C GLY A 47 -9.23 9.65 1.52
N GLN A 48 -9.35 9.84 0.20
CA GLN A 48 -10.18 10.86 -0.42
C GLN A 48 -11.33 10.21 -1.18
N TYR A 49 -12.56 10.70 -0.94
CA TYR A 49 -13.78 10.12 -1.49
C TYR A 49 -14.59 11.24 -2.17
N ASN A 50 -14.63 11.27 -3.50
CA ASN A 50 -15.46 12.24 -4.22
C ASN A 50 -16.90 11.73 -4.33
N GLU A 51 -17.86 12.68 -4.48
CA GLU A 51 -19.29 12.39 -4.54
C GLU A 51 -19.65 11.50 -5.73
N ASP A 52 -19.03 11.73 -6.91
CA ASP A 52 -19.31 10.97 -8.13
C ASP A 52 -18.92 9.50 -7.97
N TYR A 53 -17.79 9.22 -7.31
CA TYR A 53 -17.34 7.85 -6.99
C TYR A 53 -18.29 7.18 -5.99
N LEU A 54 -18.64 7.87 -4.89
CA LEU A 54 -19.53 7.32 -3.87
C LEU A 54 -20.94 7.02 -4.45
N GLU A 55 -21.46 7.92 -5.31
CA GLU A 55 -22.74 7.69 -5.99
C GLU A 55 -22.66 6.52 -6.99
N LEU A 56 -21.57 6.44 -7.77
CA LEU A 56 -21.33 5.38 -8.73
C LEU A 56 -21.28 4.00 -8.07
N MET A 57 -20.73 3.94 -6.87
CA MET A 57 -20.52 2.71 -6.11
C MET A 57 -21.67 2.38 -5.14
N ASP A 58 -22.68 3.24 -5.03
CA ASP A 58 -23.74 3.15 -4.01
C ASP A 58 -23.14 2.93 -2.60
N MET A 59 -22.10 3.70 -2.27
CA MET A 59 -21.29 3.55 -1.07
C MET A 59 -21.32 4.84 -0.24
N THR A 60 -21.19 4.71 1.06
CA THR A 60 -20.98 5.83 1.97
C THR A 60 -19.52 6.18 2.12
N ALA A 61 -19.21 7.42 2.53
CA ALA A 61 -17.84 7.81 2.85
C ALA A 61 -17.26 7.03 4.04
N GLU A 62 -18.09 6.53 4.95
CA GLU A 62 -17.68 5.69 6.08
C GLU A 62 -17.20 4.32 5.58
N GLU A 63 -17.93 3.68 4.67
CA GLU A 63 -17.53 2.41 4.04
C GLU A 63 -16.25 2.58 3.21
N ALA A 64 -16.12 3.67 2.45
CA ALA A 64 -14.88 3.97 1.72
C ALA A 64 -13.68 4.20 2.66
N SER A 65 -13.90 4.81 3.85
CA SER A 65 -12.83 5.03 4.82
C SER A 65 -12.31 3.74 5.46
N GLU A 66 -13.15 2.72 5.62
CA GLU A 66 -12.71 1.42 6.10
C GLU A 66 -11.67 0.77 5.18
N THR A 67 -11.82 0.96 3.86
CA THR A 67 -10.84 0.50 2.87
C THR A 67 -9.48 1.16 3.07
N HIS A 68 -9.47 2.48 3.24
CA HIS A 68 -8.22 3.22 3.48
C HIS A 68 -7.51 2.74 4.75
N ILE A 69 -8.25 2.65 5.86
CA ILE A 69 -7.71 2.19 7.15
C ILE A 69 -7.09 0.79 7.01
N GLN A 70 -7.79 -0.14 6.35
CA GLN A 70 -7.29 -1.50 6.15
C GLN A 70 -6.03 -1.52 5.27
N ASN A 71 -5.98 -0.69 4.22
CA ASN A 71 -4.83 -0.59 3.34
C ASN A 71 -3.61 -0.02 4.06
N VAL A 72 -3.78 1.05 4.84
CA VAL A 72 -2.72 1.65 5.67
C VAL A 72 -2.17 0.64 6.68
N SER A 73 -3.05 -0.06 7.41
CA SER A 73 -2.63 -1.09 8.39
C SER A 73 -1.88 -2.24 7.73
N ALA A 74 -2.35 -2.71 6.56
CA ALA A 74 -1.68 -3.78 5.83
C ALA A 74 -0.28 -3.37 5.35
N GLU A 75 -0.16 -2.16 4.82
CA GLU A 75 1.13 -1.61 4.35
C GLU A 75 2.09 -1.35 5.50
N ALA A 76 1.60 -0.86 6.65
CA ALA A 76 2.41 -0.66 7.86
C ALA A 76 3.03 -1.98 8.34
N LEU A 77 2.25 -3.07 8.38
CA LEU A 77 2.76 -4.39 8.72
C LEU A 77 3.76 -4.93 7.68
N TYR A 78 3.53 -4.62 6.40
CA TYR A 78 4.47 -4.97 5.33
C TYR A 78 5.79 -4.19 5.47
N LEU A 79 5.72 -2.89 5.72
CA LEU A 79 6.89 -2.04 6.00
C LEU A 79 7.70 -2.58 7.17
N LEU A 80 7.05 -2.86 8.31
CA LEU A 80 7.72 -3.45 9.48
C LEU A 80 8.43 -4.76 9.13
N SER A 81 7.77 -5.65 8.40
CA SER A 81 8.40 -6.89 7.92
C SER A 81 9.56 -6.64 6.96
N TYR A 82 9.46 -5.61 6.11
CA TYR A 82 10.49 -5.24 5.15
C TYR A 82 11.75 -4.73 5.83
N ILE A 83 11.62 -3.85 6.82
CA ILE A 83 12.75 -3.33 7.58
C ILE A 83 13.40 -4.36 8.52
N GLY A 84 12.84 -5.57 8.62
CA GLY A 84 13.47 -6.70 9.30
C GLY A 84 12.84 -7.08 10.64
N VAL A 85 11.70 -6.52 11.02
CA VAL A 85 10.94 -6.95 12.20
C VAL A 85 10.55 -8.41 12.06
N TYR A 86 10.92 -9.23 13.04
CA TYR A 86 10.77 -10.68 12.97
C TYR A 86 9.32 -11.12 13.17
N ASP A 87 8.65 -10.57 14.19
CA ASP A 87 7.27 -10.92 14.56
C ASP A 87 6.40 -9.66 14.65
N THR A 88 5.81 -9.27 13.52
CA THR A 88 4.96 -8.08 13.42
C THR A 88 3.65 -8.23 14.20
N GLU A 89 3.19 -9.48 14.46
CA GLU A 89 1.95 -9.74 15.21
C GLU A 89 2.12 -9.50 16.72
N SER A 90 3.36 -9.58 17.21
CA SER A 90 3.71 -9.34 18.63
C SER A 90 4.23 -7.92 18.88
N MET A 91 4.24 -7.04 17.87
CA MET A 91 4.67 -5.65 18.05
C MET A 91 3.73 -4.89 18.99
N PRO A 92 4.27 -4.03 19.86
CA PRO A 92 3.47 -3.10 20.65
C PRO A 92 2.58 -2.21 19.76
N GLU A 93 1.37 -1.92 20.24
CA GLU A 93 0.38 -1.12 19.52
C GLU A 93 0.91 0.27 19.13
N ASP A 94 1.73 0.90 19.96
CA ASP A 94 2.34 2.19 19.69
C ASP A 94 3.34 2.14 18.52
N VAL A 95 4.06 1.04 18.33
CA VAL A 95 4.94 0.84 17.17
C VAL A 95 4.15 0.63 15.89
N ILE A 96 3.05 -0.14 15.97
CA ILE A 96 2.15 -0.36 14.83
C ILE A 96 1.51 0.97 14.43
N THR A 97 0.93 1.71 15.39
CA THR A 97 0.33 3.03 15.14
C THR A 97 1.32 4.01 14.56
N TYR A 98 2.58 4.01 15.02
CA TYR A 98 3.62 4.86 14.45
C TYR A 98 3.90 4.49 12.99
N ALA A 99 3.96 3.21 12.66
CA ALA A 99 4.13 2.77 11.27
C ALA A 99 2.92 3.16 10.40
N GLU A 100 1.69 3.03 10.91
CA GLU A 100 0.45 3.46 10.24
C GLU A 100 0.46 4.97 9.96
N ASP A 101 0.80 5.79 10.94
CA ASP A 101 0.91 7.26 10.81
C ASP A 101 1.94 7.66 9.72
N LEU A 102 3.05 6.92 9.60
CA LEU A 102 4.04 7.17 8.54
C LEU A 102 3.53 6.74 7.17
N ILE A 103 2.86 5.59 7.06
CA ILE A 103 2.25 5.14 5.80
C ILE A 103 1.19 6.12 5.34
N GLU A 104 0.33 6.65 6.22
CA GLU A 104 -0.63 7.70 5.87
C GLU A 104 0.05 8.93 5.26
N GLN A 105 1.16 9.39 5.87
CA GLN A 105 1.92 10.54 5.38
C GLN A 105 2.57 10.25 4.02
N ILE A 106 3.09 9.04 3.82
CA ILE A 106 3.70 8.60 2.56
C ILE A 106 2.62 8.48 1.48
N TYR A 107 1.51 7.81 1.77
CA TYR A 107 0.39 7.62 0.86
C TYR A 107 -0.28 8.94 0.46
N ALA A 108 -0.36 9.92 1.35
CA ALA A 108 -0.82 11.26 1.02
C ALA A 108 0.04 11.95 -0.08
N LYS A 109 1.25 11.43 -0.36
CA LYS A 109 2.13 11.88 -1.44
C LYS A 109 2.03 11.01 -2.70
N SER A 110 1.17 9.98 -2.73
CA SER A 110 0.99 9.13 -3.92
C SER A 110 0.74 9.97 -5.18
N ASN A 111 1.47 9.65 -6.23
CA ASN A 111 1.43 10.40 -7.48
C ASN A 111 1.05 9.48 -8.65
N TYR A 112 -0.18 9.58 -9.10
CA TYR A 112 -0.73 8.81 -10.21
C TYR A 112 -1.76 9.64 -10.97
N THR A 113 -2.02 9.21 -12.21
CA THR A 113 -3.05 9.80 -13.08
C THR A 113 -3.80 8.67 -13.80
N VAL A 114 -5.11 8.64 -13.68
CA VAL A 114 -5.96 7.79 -14.52
C VAL A 114 -6.22 8.52 -15.82
N ASN A 115 -5.65 8.02 -16.92
CA ASN A 115 -5.60 8.77 -18.18
C ASN A 115 -6.87 8.59 -19.00
N SER A 116 -7.30 7.35 -19.23
CA SER A 116 -8.44 7.04 -20.11
C SER A 116 -8.93 5.61 -19.90
N ALA A 117 -10.19 5.36 -20.27
CA ALA A 117 -10.71 4.01 -20.38
C ALA A 117 -11.14 3.70 -21.82
N THR A 118 -10.92 2.46 -22.25
CA THR A 118 -11.26 1.98 -23.59
C THR A 118 -12.15 0.74 -23.50
N LEU A 119 -13.35 0.82 -24.09
CA LEU A 119 -14.26 -0.33 -24.21
C LEU A 119 -13.72 -1.33 -25.22
N MET A 120 -13.53 -2.56 -24.77
CA MET A 120 -13.06 -3.67 -25.57
C MET A 120 -14.21 -4.37 -26.32
N LYS A 121 -13.89 -5.11 -27.38
CA LYS A 121 -14.89 -5.89 -28.13
C LYS A 121 -15.58 -7.00 -27.29
N SER A 122 -14.93 -7.43 -26.22
CA SER A 122 -15.48 -8.39 -25.24
C SER A 122 -16.57 -7.78 -24.36
N GLY A 123 -16.66 -6.45 -24.27
CA GLY A 123 -17.49 -5.72 -23.33
C GLY A 123 -16.72 -5.24 -22.10
N ASP A 124 -15.49 -5.70 -21.88
CA ASP A 124 -14.61 -5.25 -20.79
C ASP A 124 -14.10 -3.83 -21.04
N TYR A 125 -13.58 -3.16 -19.99
CA TYR A 125 -12.78 -1.95 -20.13
C TYR A 125 -11.30 -2.23 -19.83
N THR A 126 -10.42 -1.48 -20.52
CA THR A 126 -9.03 -1.26 -20.08
C THR A 126 -8.89 0.20 -19.67
N VAL A 127 -8.24 0.43 -18.55
CA VAL A 127 -7.99 1.77 -18.00
C VAL A 127 -6.48 2.00 -17.95
N ASP A 128 -6.03 3.05 -18.62
CA ASP A 128 -4.63 3.43 -18.68
C ASP A 128 -4.29 4.34 -17.49
N ILE A 129 -3.27 3.99 -16.72
CA ILE A 129 -2.83 4.69 -15.52
C ILE A 129 -1.34 4.99 -15.64
N THR A 130 -0.94 6.19 -15.27
CA THR A 130 0.45 6.57 -15.04
C THR A 130 0.69 6.64 -13.54
N VAL A 131 1.74 5.97 -13.05
CA VAL A 131 2.16 5.95 -11.64
C VAL A 131 3.59 6.46 -11.56
N TYR A 132 3.89 7.27 -10.56
CA TYR A 132 5.24 7.68 -10.17
C TYR A 132 5.57 7.01 -8.84
N PRO A 133 6.33 5.89 -8.85
CA PRO A 133 6.65 5.14 -7.63
C PRO A 133 7.38 6.00 -6.61
N ILE A 134 7.00 5.92 -5.35
CA ILE A 134 7.65 6.65 -4.26
C ILE A 134 8.99 5.98 -3.94
N ASP A 135 10.08 6.75 -3.88
CA ASP A 135 11.45 6.28 -3.71
C ASP A 135 11.92 6.17 -2.25
N ILE A 136 11.08 6.49 -1.29
CA ILE A 136 11.45 6.66 0.13
C ILE A 136 12.17 5.44 0.73
N ILE A 137 11.83 4.23 0.27
CA ILE A 137 12.47 2.99 0.74
C ILE A 137 13.88 2.87 0.16
N GLN A 138 14.11 3.33 -1.06
CA GLN A 138 15.44 3.39 -1.65
C GLN A 138 16.31 4.41 -0.92
N GLN A 139 15.75 5.60 -0.58
CA GLN A 139 16.42 6.59 0.25
C GLN A 139 16.77 6.03 1.63
N LEU A 140 15.87 5.27 2.27
CA LEU A 140 16.14 4.62 3.56
C LEU A 140 17.30 3.62 3.44
N ALA A 141 17.35 2.83 2.37
CA ALA A 141 18.39 1.84 2.14
C ALA A 141 19.77 2.48 1.88
N GLU A 142 19.81 3.72 1.43
CA GLU A 142 21.05 4.48 1.18
C GLU A 142 21.61 5.17 2.44
N LEU A 143 20.86 5.22 3.55
CA LEU A 143 21.35 5.80 4.79
C LEU A 143 22.38 4.88 5.46
N ASP A 144 23.57 5.39 5.72
CA ASP A 144 24.62 4.66 6.46
C ASP A 144 24.14 4.24 7.88
N GLU A 145 23.30 5.05 8.50
CA GLU A 145 22.76 4.85 9.85
C GLU A 145 21.98 3.54 9.98
N THR A 146 21.26 3.11 8.93
CA THR A 146 20.47 1.86 8.96
C THR A 146 21.32 0.64 9.29
N ALA A 147 22.58 0.63 8.85
CA ALA A 147 23.50 -0.48 9.09
C ALA A 147 23.89 -0.65 10.56
N TYR A 148 23.75 0.39 11.38
CA TYR A 148 24.22 0.41 12.78
C TYR A 148 23.10 0.36 13.80
N VAL A 149 21.84 0.52 13.40
CA VAL A 149 20.69 0.59 14.33
C VAL A 149 20.65 -0.63 15.27
N TRP A 150 20.79 -1.84 14.72
CA TRP A 150 20.78 -3.05 15.53
C TRP A 150 21.97 -3.13 16.49
N ASP A 151 23.16 -2.77 16.02
CA ASP A 151 24.38 -2.78 16.82
C ASP A 151 24.31 -1.78 17.97
N GLU A 152 23.71 -0.60 17.75
CA GLU A 152 23.51 0.41 18.79
C GLU A 152 22.54 -0.06 19.87
N ILE A 153 21.42 -0.66 19.50
CA ILE A 153 20.41 -1.16 20.43
C ILE A 153 20.95 -2.33 21.24
N THR A 154 21.77 -3.17 20.63
CA THR A 154 22.33 -4.36 21.27
C THR A 154 23.70 -4.15 21.91
N ALA A 155 24.26 -2.95 21.90
CA ALA A 155 25.61 -2.65 22.41
C ALA A 155 25.86 -3.03 23.89
N GLY A 156 24.78 -3.16 24.69
CA GLY A 156 24.83 -3.59 26.08
C GLY A 156 24.81 -5.12 26.30
N TYR A 157 24.67 -5.91 25.25
CA TYR A 157 24.50 -7.37 25.31
C TYR A 157 25.62 -8.11 24.59
N THR A 158 25.95 -9.31 25.07
CA THR A 158 26.79 -10.24 24.30
C THR A 158 25.91 -11.07 23.36
N ALA A 159 26.52 -11.70 22.35
CA ALA A 159 25.81 -12.58 21.42
C ALA A 159 25.14 -13.78 22.15
N GLU A 160 25.78 -14.27 23.22
CA GLU A 160 25.23 -15.34 24.05
C GLU A 160 24.00 -14.86 24.83
N GLN A 161 24.02 -13.63 25.33
CA GLN A 161 22.87 -13.03 26.03
C GLN A 161 21.68 -12.85 25.09
N ILE A 162 21.91 -12.33 23.89
CA ILE A 162 20.86 -12.19 22.88
C ILE A 162 20.27 -13.56 22.50
N THR A 163 21.13 -14.57 22.30
CA THR A 163 20.68 -15.93 21.95
C THR A 163 19.87 -16.59 23.07
N ALA A 164 20.13 -16.21 24.34
CA ALA A 164 19.47 -16.78 25.50
C ALA A 164 18.23 -16.00 25.97
N MET A 165 17.87 -14.93 25.28
CA MET A 165 16.67 -14.13 25.59
C MET A 165 15.40 -14.97 25.44
N SER A 166 14.42 -14.67 26.28
CA SER A 166 13.04 -15.11 26.05
C SER A 166 12.44 -14.36 24.83
N ASP A 167 11.37 -14.91 24.26
CA ASP A 167 10.65 -14.26 23.17
C ASP A 167 10.19 -12.83 23.55
N GLU A 168 9.75 -12.63 24.81
CA GLU A 168 9.33 -11.31 25.32
C GLU A 168 10.51 -10.31 25.37
N GLU A 169 11.68 -10.74 25.82
CA GLU A 169 12.88 -9.90 25.87
C GLU A 169 13.37 -9.55 24.45
N TYR A 170 13.34 -10.53 23.54
CA TYR A 170 13.73 -10.32 22.15
C TYR A 170 12.74 -9.38 21.43
N ASN A 171 11.44 -9.58 21.62
CA ASN A 171 10.41 -8.70 21.04
C ASN A 171 10.52 -7.26 21.55
N ALA A 172 10.97 -7.05 22.79
CA ALA A 172 11.22 -5.72 23.30
C ALA A 172 12.42 -5.04 22.61
N LEU A 173 13.46 -5.77 22.23
CA LEU A 173 14.56 -5.24 21.40
C LEU A 173 14.12 -5.00 19.97
N ASP A 174 13.32 -5.92 19.41
CA ASP A 174 12.78 -5.80 18.05
C ASP A 174 11.87 -4.57 17.91
N ALA A 175 11.07 -4.27 18.96
CA ALA A 175 10.27 -3.06 19.02
C ALA A 175 11.12 -1.76 19.07
N GLN A 176 12.24 -1.78 19.79
CA GLN A 176 13.18 -0.66 19.79
C GLN A 176 13.83 -0.47 18.42
N TYR A 177 14.23 -1.57 17.78
CA TYR A 177 14.76 -1.55 16.43
C TYR A 177 13.75 -1.00 15.43
N ALA A 178 12.51 -1.50 15.45
CA ALA A 178 11.43 -1.01 14.62
C ALA A 178 11.23 0.50 14.77
N SER A 179 11.12 0.99 16.03
CA SER A 179 10.94 2.41 16.31
C SER A 179 12.09 3.26 15.80
N ALA A 180 13.34 2.81 15.92
CA ALA A 180 14.51 3.52 15.43
C ALA A 180 14.53 3.58 13.90
N MET A 181 14.21 2.48 13.21
CA MET A 181 14.10 2.45 11.75
C MET A 181 12.97 3.34 11.24
N LEU A 182 11.81 3.34 11.91
CA LEU A 182 10.69 4.22 11.58
C LEU A 182 11.06 5.69 11.77
N ALA A 183 11.84 6.04 12.80
CA ALA A 183 12.32 7.41 13.00
C ALA A 183 13.28 7.88 11.88
N LEU A 184 14.11 7.00 11.34
CA LEU A 184 14.92 7.29 10.15
C LEU A 184 14.02 7.55 8.94
N LEU A 185 13.01 6.70 8.72
CA LEU A 185 12.05 6.85 7.64
C LEU A 185 11.27 8.17 7.75
N GLU A 186 10.80 8.54 8.95
CA GLU A 186 10.11 9.81 9.21
C GLU A 186 10.96 11.01 8.77
N GLY A 187 12.27 10.96 9.05
CA GLY A 187 13.22 12.00 8.64
C GLY A 187 13.31 12.19 7.10
N LEU A 188 12.95 11.19 6.31
CA LEU A 188 12.97 11.24 4.86
C LEU A 188 11.68 11.79 4.24
N ILE A 189 10.53 11.69 4.92
CA ILE A 189 9.22 12.10 4.38
C ILE A 189 9.20 13.53 3.83
N PRO A 190 9.85 14.54 4.45
CA PRO A 190 9.88 15.90 3.92
C PRO A 190 10.57 16.03 2.55
N ASN A 191 11.46 15.09 2.22
CA ASN A 191 12.29 15.09 1.00
C ASN A 191 11.96 13.89 0.08
N LEU A 192 10.85 13.20 0.33
CA LEU A 192 10.37 12.10 -0.48
C LEU A 192 10.33 12.50 -1.96
N GLY A 193 10.87 11.66 -2.82
CA GLY A 193 10.90 11.80 -4.27
C GLY A 193 10.14 10.66 -4.97
N TYR A 194 10.31 10.61 -6.28
CA TYR A 194 9.65 9.62 -7.13
C TYR A 194 10.64 9.05 -8.13
N GLU A 195 10.47 7.77 -8.42
CA GLU A 195 11.16 7.07 -9.48
C GLU A 195 10.60 7.42 -10.87
N THR A 196 11.16 6.81 -11.90
CA THR A 196 10.70 6.97 -13.29
C THR A 196 9.25 6.55 -13.43
N GLU A 197 8.45 7.34 -14.15
CA GLU A 197 7.03 7.06 -14.41
C GLU A 197 6.81 5.68 -15.02
N GLN A 198 5.78 4.98 -14.54
CA GLN A 198 5.36 3.68 -15.03
C GLN A 198 3.97 3.78 -15.63
N SER A 199 3.78 3.12 -16.78
CA SER A 199 2.44 2.97 -17.38
C SER A 199 1.86 1.62 -17.02
N VAL A 200 0.65 1.63 -16.49
CA VAL A 200 -0.11 0.43 -16.09
C VAL A 200 -1.43 0.41 -16.84
N VAL A 201 -1.84 -0.76 -17.30
CA VAL A 201 -3.17 -0.99 -17.86
C VAL A 201 -3.93 -1.89 -16.90
N LEU A 202 -5.00 -1.35 -16.31
CA LEU A 202 -5.88 -2.10 -15.44
C LEU A 202 -7.10 -2.56 -16.24
N LYS A 203 -7.47 -3.84 -16.12
CA LYS A 203 -8.64 -4.38 -16.78
C LYS A 203 -9.84 -4.43 -15.83
N LEU A 204 -10.99 -3.96 -16.33
CA LEU A 204 -12.30 -4.14 -15.70
C LEU A 204 -13.06 -5.21 -16.51
N GLU A 205 -13.31 -6.35 -15.90
CA GLU A 205 -14.05 -7.44 -16.53
C GLU A 205 -15.55 -7.33 -16.27
N LEU A 206 -16.33 -7.52 -17.34
CA LEU A 206 -17.78 -7.53 -17.25
C LEU A 206 -18.29 -8.94 -16.94
N ASN A 207 -18.80 -9.15 -15.73
CA ASN A 207 -19.39 -10.39 -15.28
C ASN A 207 -20.84 -10.13 -14.78
N ASP A 208 -21.83 -10.77 -15.38
CA ASP A 208 -23.25 -10.65 -14.96
C ASP A 208 -23.77 -9.19 -14.84
N ASN A 209 -23.40 -8.33 -15.79
CA ASN A 209 -23.66 -6.88 -15.81
C ASN A 209 -22.98 -6.07 -14.68
N VAL A 210 -21.90 -6.59 -14.14
CA VAL A 210 -21.07 -5.98 -13.13
C VAL A 210 -19.64 -5.90 -13.62
N TYR A 211 -19.00 -4.73 -13.50
CA TYR A 211 -17.59 -4.58 -13.78
C TYR A 211 -16.79 -4.76 -12.50
N THR A 212 -15.78 -5.62 -12.58
CA THR A 212 -14.82 -5.83 -11.50
C THR A 212 -13.40 -5.67 -12.03
N ALA A 213 -12.56 -5.04 -11.27
CA ALA A 213 -11.15 -4.96 -11.61
C ALA A 213 -10.49 -6.34 -11.49
N VAL A 214 -9.52 -6.59 -12.36
CA VAL A 214 -8.73 -7.83 -12.29
C VAL A 214 -7.75 -7.72 -11.12
N ASP A 215 -7.86 -8.62 -10.16
CA ASP A 215 -7.08 -8.62 -8.92
C ASP A 215 -5.57 -8.52 -9.15
N THR A 216 -5.04 -9.21 -10.16
CA THR A 216 -3.60 -9.19 -10.48
C THR A 216 -3.14 -7.84 -11.00
N ASP A 217 -4.00 -7.07 -11.65
CA ASP A 217 -3.66 -5.76 -12.19
C ASP A 217 -3.60 -4.72 -11.07
N PHE A 218 -4.56 -4.76 -10.14
CA PHE A 218 -4.48 -3.96 -8.91
C PHE A 218 -3.26 -4.31 -8.06
N ALA A 219 -2.99 -5.60 -7.87
CA ALA A 219 -1.83 -6.04 -7.12
C ALA A 219 -0.49 -5.55 -7.74
N ASN A 220 -0.40 -5.52 -9.06
CA ASN A 220 0.77 -5.00 -9.75
C ASN A 220 0.90 -3.48 -9.59
N LEU A 221 -0.22 -2.76 -9.64
CA LEU A 221 -0.25 -1.31 -9.43
C LEU A 221 0.15 -0.95 -7.99
N ASP A 222 -0.37 -1.69 -7.00
CA ASP A 222 -0.04 -1.52 -5.59
C ASP A 222 1.46 -1.66 -5.33
N LEU A 223 2.10 -2.67 -5.94
CA LEU A 223 3.55 -2.86 -5.84
C LEU A 223 4.38 -1.71 -6.42
N MET A 224 3.75 -0.83 -7.20
CA MET A 224 4.40 0.34 -7.80
C MET A 224 4.21 1.62 -6.98
N MET A 225 3.26 1.66 -6.02
CA MET A 225 3.01 2.90 -5.25
C MET A 225 4.22 3.30 -4.41
N ILE A 226 4.84 2.33 -3.75
CA ILE A 226 6.11 2.51 -3.03
C ILE A 226 7.12 1.53 -3.61
N ASP A 227 8.24 2.01 -4.10
CA ASP A 227 9.29 1.12 -4.62
C ASP A 227 10.10 0.47 -3.50
N TYR A 228 9.74 -0.76 -3.14
CA TYR A 228 10.48 -1.58 -2.19
C TYR A 228 11.68 -2.31 -2.79
N THR A 229 11.85 -2.28 -4.11
CA THR A 229 12.76 -3.18 -4.82
C THR A 229 13.88 -2.47 -5.56
N GLY A 230 13.76 -1.16 -5.80
CA GLY A 230 14.63 -0.40 -6.70
C GLY A 230 14.42 -0.78 -8.17
N ALA A 231 13.27 -1.38 -8.50
CA ALA A 231 12.99 -1.85 -9.85
C ALA A 231 12.58 -0.72 -10.81
N TYR A 232 12.25 0.45 -10.29
CA TYR A 232 11.71 1.59 -11.06
C TYR A 232 12.68 2.79 -11.13
N ALA A 233 13.89 2.66 -10.56
CA ALA A 233 14.95 3.65 -10.56
C ALA A 233 15.48 4.02 -11.98
#